data_a0f08e50b876370764d03081ef61640d
#
_entry.id   a0f08e50b876370764d03081ef61640d
#
_cell.length_a   1.000
_cell.length_b   1.000
_cell.length_c   1.000
_cell.angle_alpha   90.00
_cell.angle_beta   90.00
_cell.angle_gamma   90.00
#
_symmetry.space_group_name_H-M   'P 1'
#
loop_
_entity.id
_entity.type
_entity.pdbx_description
1 polymer ?
#
loop_
_entity_poly.entity_id
_entity_poly.type
_entity_poly.pdbx_seq_one_letter_code
_entity_poly.pdbx_strand_id
1 'polypeptide(L)'
;MSEFLILIYDAEAPYAQAKPALWHEVIQAHQQFAEHVAEQGGRILGSRAVQPTSTATSIRGGAVTDGPFVDTAEAFCGYYLVEAGDLDQAHEIARRCPAKFGGVEVRPIMPTPVAA
;
A
#
# COMPACT_ATOMS: atom_id res chain seq x y z
N MET A 1 -14.30 -1.96 -15.81
CA MET A 1 -13.16 -2.03 -14.86
C MET A 1 -13.43 -1.09 -13.70
N SER A 2 -13.08 -1.52 -12.51
CA SER A 2 -13.24 -0.72 -11.29
C SER A 2 -11.89 -0.45 -10.66
N GLU A 3 -11.84 0.57 -9.80
CA GLU A 3 -10.61 0.93 -9.12
C GLU A 3 -10.63 0.45 -7.67
N PHE A 4 -9.47 0.03 -7.21
CA PHE A 4 -9.27 -0.47 -5.86
C PHE A 4 -7.97 0.09 -5.30
N LEU A 5 -7.99 0.40 -4.00
CA LEU A 5 -6.79 0.80 -3.28
C LEU A 5 -6.28 -0.41 -2.51
N ILE A 6 -5.00 -0.73 -2.68
CA ILE A 6 -4.31 -1.73 -1.89
C ILE A 6 -3.42 -0.97 -0.93
N LEU A 7 -3.78 -1.00 0.35
CA LEU A 7 -3.01 -0.33 1.40
C LEU A 7 -2.05 -1.34 2.01
N ILE A 8 -0.78 -0.96 2.10
CA ILE A 8 0.27 -1.84 2.61
C ILE A 8 0.61 -1.43 4.03
N TYR A 9 0.53 -2.39 4.93
CA TYR A 9 0.91 -2.24 6.34
C TYR A 9 2.06 -3.20 6.63
N ASP A 10 3.12 -2.69 7.21
CA ASP A 10 4.30 -3.51 7.46
C ASP A 10 4.99 -3.05 8.75
N ALA A 11 5.66 -3.97 9.43
CA ALA A 11 6.44 -3.63 10.61
C ALA A 11 7.67 -2.83 10.19
N GLU A 12 7.93 -1.74 10.89
CA GLU A 12 9.05 -0.85 10.56
C GLU A 12 10.40 -1.36 11.09
N ALA A 13 10.37 -2.04 12.23
CA ALA A 13 11.60 -2.45 12.91
C ALA A 13 12.58 -3.25 12.02
N PRO A 14 12.12 -4.24 11.21
CA PRO A 14 13.04 -4.97 10.34
C PRO A 14 13.76 -4.11 9.31
N TYR A 15 13.19 -2.96 8.96
CA TYR A 15 13.77 -2.07 7.95
C TYR A 15 14.68 -0.99 8.53
N ALA A 16 14.61 -0.75 9.83
CA ALA A 16 15.34 0.36 10.47
C ALA A 16 16.85 0.25 10.27
N GLN A 17 17.39 -0.97 10.24
CA GLN A 17 18.81 -1.23 10.02
C GLN A 17 19.00 -2.30 8.95
N ALA A 18 18.15 -2.27 7.93
CA ALA A 18 18.15 -3.28 6.88
C ALA A 18 19.42 -3.22 6.05
N LYS A 19 19.97 -4.41 5.78
CA LYS A 19 21.09 -4.54 4.84
C LYS A 19 20.60 -4.36 3.42
N PRO A 20 21.49 -3.98 2.49
CA PRO A 20 21.11 -3.81 1.08
C PRO A 20 20.37 -5.02 0.48
N ALA A 21 20.70 -6.24 0.94
CA ALA A 21 20.04 -7.44 0.44
C ALA A 21 18.53 -7.44 0.68
N LEU A 22 18.07 -6.94 1.84
CA LEU A 22 16.63 -6.84 2.12
C LEU A 22 15.95 -5.86 1.17
N TRP A 23 16.56 -4.70 0.95
CA TRP A 23 16.01 -3.71 0.03
C TRP A 23 15.94 -4.22 -1.40
N HIS A 24 16.96 -4.95 -1.85
CA HIS A 24 16.95 -5.58 -3.19
C HIS A 24 15.82 -6.60 -3.29
N GLU A 25 15.62 -7.41 -2.26
CA GLU A 25 14.52 -8.38 -2.22
C GLU A 25 13.16 -7.69 -2.31
N VAL A 26 12.97 -6.61 -1.55
CA VAL A 26 11.72 -5.84 -1.55
C VAL A 26 11.47 -5.22 -2.93
N ILE A 27 12.47 -4.59 -3.52
CA ILE A 27 12.34 -3.98 -4.84
C ILE A 27 11.98 -5.04 -5.89
N GLN A 28 12.65 -6.18 -5.85
CA GLN A 28 12.38 -7.27 -6.78
C GLN A 28 10.95 -7.81 -6.60
N ALA A 29 10.50 -7.95 -5.36
CA ALA A 29 9.15 -8.40 -5.08
C ALA A 29 8.09 -7.43 -5.65
N HIS A 30 8.33 -6.13 -5.55
CA HIS A 30 7.42 -5.14 -6.13
C HIS A 30 7.43 -5.16 -7.65
N GLN A 31 8.58 -5.39 -8.28
CA GLN A 31 8.66 -5.57 -9.73
C GLN A 31 7.87 -6.80 -10.19
N GLN A 32 8.00 -7.91 -9.48
CA GLN A 32 7.24 -9.13 -9.77
C GLN A 32 5.75 -8.93 -9.56
N PHE A 33 5.37 -8.15 -8.55
CA PHE A 33 3.98 -7.80 -8.33
C PHE A 33 3.40 -7.02 -9.52
N ALA A 34 4.13 -6.03 -10.03
CA ALA A 34 3.68 -5.26 -11.19
C ALA A 34 3.45 -6.15 -12.41
N GLU A 35 4.34 -7.11 -12.65
CA GLU A 35 4.18 -8.09 -13.73
C GLU A 35 2.93 -8.95 -13.51
N HIS A 36 2.70 -9.39 -12.27
CA HIS A 36 1.53 -10.18 -11.92
C HIS A 36 0.23 -9.43 -12.18
N VAL A 37 0.18 -8.15 -11.81
CA VAL A 37 -1.01 -7.31 -12.08
C VAL A 37 -1.33 -7.30 -13.56
N ALA A 38 -0.32 -7.08 -14.41
CA ALA A 38 -0.51 -7.07 -15.85
C ALA A 38 -0.97 -8.43 -16.38
N GLU A 39 -0.39 -9.52 -15.88
CA GLU A 39 -0.77 -10.88 -16.28
C GLU A 39 -2.23 -11.20 -15.91
N GLN A 40 -2.73 -10.64 -14.81
CA GLN A 40 -4.11 -10.82 -14.39
C GLN A 40 -5.09 -9.93 -15.17
N GLY A 41 -4.61 -9.13 -16.10
CA GLY A 41 -5.45 -8.22 -16.86
C GLY A 41 -5.82 -6.94 -16.11
N GLY A 42 -5.18 -6.69 -14.97
CA GLY A 42 -5.32 -5.45 -14.23
C GLY A 42 -4.33 -4.39 -14.68
N ARG A 43 -4.40 -3.23 -14.05
CA ARG A 43 -3.49 -2.13 -14.36
C ARG A 43 -3.19 -1.33 -13.10
N ILE A 44 -1.92 -1.01 -12.89
CA ILE A 44 -1.52 -0.09 -11.82
C ILE A 44 -1.70 1.33 -12.33
N LEU A 45 -2.54 2.10 -11.63
CA LEU A 45 -2.80 3.50 -11.94
C LEU A 45 -1.89 4.44 -11.17
N GLY A 46 -1.37 4.01 -10.05
CA GLY A 46 -0.45 4.78 -9.23
C GLY A 46 0.03 3.99 -8.04
N SER A 47 1.13 4.42 -7.47
CA SER A 47 1.68 3.84 -6.24
C SER A 47 2.64 4.81 -5.59
N ARG A 48 2.74 4.75 -4.27
CA ARG A 48 3.73 5.51 -3.52
C ARG A 48 4.07 4.76 -2.24
N ALA A 49 5.32 4.84 -1.84
CA ALA A 49 5.77 4.46 -0.52
C ALA A 49 5.95 5.73 0.30
N VAL A 50 5.69 5.65 1.59
CA VAL A 50 5.89 6.78 2.50
C VAL A 50 7.06 6.52 3.42
N GLN A 51 7.62 7.58 4.00
CA GLN A 51 8.69 7.48 4.97
C GLN A 51 8.16 6.92 6.31
N PRO A 52 9.05 6.47 7.21
CA PRO A 52 8.61 5.89 8.47
C PRO A 52 7.73 6.81 9.33
N THR A 53 6.98 6.20 10.24
CA THR A 53 6.05 6.90 11.13
C THR A 53 6.71 8.00 11.97
N SER A 54 8.02 7.91 12.20
CA SER A 54 8.77 8.97 12.89
C SER A 54 8.73 10.30 12.17
N THR A 55 8.41 10.30 10.87
CA THR A 55 8.28 11.53 10.06
C THR A 55 6.84 12.03 10.00
N ALA A 56 5.90 11.29 10.57
CA ALA A 56 4.48 11.61 10.46
C ALA A 56 4.07 12.77 11.36
N THR A 57 3.08 13.52 10.91
CA THR A 57 2.41 14.53 11.70
C THR A 57 0.92 14.27 11.58
N SER A 58 0.24 14.27 12.72
CA SER A 58 -1.21 14.07 12.75
C SER A 58 -1.91 15.37 13.15
N ILE A 59 -3.04 15.63 12.55
CA ILE A 59 -3.85 16.81 12.81
C ILE A 59 -5.27 16.34 13.10
N ARG A 60 -5.75 16.68 14.30
CA ARG A 60 -7.10 16.32 14.73
C ARG A 60 -7.78 17.57 15.28
N GLY A 61 -8.87 18.00 14.66
CA GLY A 61 -9.58 19.19 15.08
C GLY A 61 -8.70 20.43 15.12
N GLY A 62 -7.74 20.54 14.21
CA GLY A 62 -6.76 21.63 14.16
C GLY A 62 -5.55 21.46 15.08
N ALA A 63 -5.56 20.50 16.00
CA ALA A 63 -4.43 20.23 16.88
C ALA A 63 -3.38 19.39 16.15
N VAL A 64 -2.14 19.84 16.15
CA VAL A 64 -1.02 19.20 15.48
C VAL A 64 -0.23 18.35 16.47
N THR A 65 0.03 17.11 16.15
CA THR A 65 0.74 16.16 17.00
C THR A 65 1.77 15.40 16.16
N ASP A 66 2.96 15.18 16.71
CA ASP A 66 3.96 14.32 16.07
C ASP A 66 3.52 12.85 16.13
N GLY A 67 3.77 12.13 15.06
CA GLY A 67 3.52 10.70 14.98
C GLY A 67 2.31 10.34 14.12
N PRO A 68 2.10 9.03 13.91
CA PRO A 68 1.00 8.53 13.09
C PRO A 68 -0.35 8.73 13.76
N PHE A 69 -1.41 8.85 12.97
CA PHE A 69 -2.77 9.02 13.46
C PHE A 69 -3.22 7.81 14.28
N VAL A 70 -2.85 6.62 13.84
CA VAL A 70 -3.12 5.36 14.54
C VAL A 70 -1.79 4.69 14.81
N ASP A 71 -1.53 4.34 16.07
CA ASP A 71 -0.30 3.66 16.48
C ASP A 71 -0.54 2.16 16.49
N THR A 72 0.05 1.46 15.53
CA THR A 72 -0.11 0.02 15.32
C THR A 72 1.25 -0.65 15.12
N ALA A 73 1.31 -1.96 15.38
CA ALA A 73 2.54 -2.75 15.21
C ALA A 73 2.98 -2.75 13.74
N GLU A 74 2.03 -2.91 12.81
CA GLU A 74 2.26 -2.72 11.39
C GLU A 74 1.74 -1.35 11.01
N ALA A 75 2.62 -0.52 10.44
CA ALA A 75 2.28 0.84 10.07
C ALA A 75 1.98 0.93 8.59
N PHE A 76 1.10 1.86 8.22
CA PHE A 76 0.88 2.16 6.80
C PHE A 76 2.21 2.62 6.17
N CYS A 77 2.62 1.97 5.10
CA CYS A 77 3.90 2.28 4.47
C CYS A 77 3.80 2.56 2.97
N GLY A 78 2.64 2.36 2.36
CA GLY A 78 2.48 2.63 0.94
C GLY A 78 1.17 2.09 0.41
N TYR A 79 0.94 2.33 -0.88
CA TYR A 79 -0.27 1.87 -1.53
C TYR A 79 -0.06 1.62 -3.01
N TYR A 80 -0.96 0.82 -3.57
CA TYR A 80 -1.18 0.73 -5.01
C TYR A 80 -2.62 1.11 -5.30
N LEU A 81 -2.81 1.94 -6.31
CA LEU A 81 -4.12 2.16 -6.90
C LEU A 81 -4.17 1.30 -8.16
N VAL A 82 -5.09 0.34 -8.20
CA VAL A 82 -5.18 -0.61 -9.32
C VAL A 82 -6.56 -0.59 -9.94
N GLU A 83 -6.59 -0.92 -11.22
CA GLU A 83 -7.82 -1.17 -11.97
C GLU A 83 -7.96 -2.68 -12.15
N ALA A 84 -9.12 -3.22 -11.81
CA ALA A 84 -9.42 -4.64 -11.93
C ALA A 84 -10.86 -4.83 -12.42
N GLY A 85 -11.18 -6.03 -12.90
CA GLY A 85 -12.50 -6.31 -13.44
C GLY A 85 -13.60 -6.33 -12.39
N ASP A 86 -13.27 -6.86 -11.21
CA ASP A 86 -14.19 -6.96 -10.07
C ASP A 86 -13.40 -7.11 -8.76
N LEU A 87 -14.13 -7.21 -7.65
CA LEU A 87 -13.53 -7.33 -6.33
C LEU A 87 -12.74 -8.64 -6.19
N ASP A 88 -13.23 -9.74 -6.76
CA ASP A 88 -12.54 -11.03 -6.68
C ASP A 88 -11.17 -10.94 -7.38
N GLN A 89 -11.11 -10.31 -8.54
CA GLN A 89 -9.84 -10.11 -9.23
C GLN A 89 -8.91 -9.20 -8.44
N ALA A 90 -9.45 -8.14 -7.83
CA ALA A 90 -8.66 -7.26 -6.97
C ALA A 90 -8.05 -8.03 -5.79
N HIS A 91 -8.80 -8.93 -5.16
CA HIS A 91 -8.30 -9.80 -4.10
C HIS A 91 -7.17 -10.71 -4.61
N GLU A 92 -7.34 -11.34 -5.76
CA GLU A 92 -6.31 -12.19 -6.33
C GLU A 92 -5.03 -11.41 -6.63
N ILE A 93 -5.17 -10.20 -7.14
CA ILE A 93 -4.04 -9.30 -7.34
C ILE A 93 -3.37 -8.99 -5.99
N ALA A 94 -4.16 -8.59 -5.01
CA ALA A 94 -3.63 -8.13 -3.71
C ALA A 94 -2.93 -9.25 -2.92
N ARG A 95 -3.30 -10.51 -3.14
CA ARG A 95 -2.64 -11.66 -2.49
C ARG A 95 -1.14 -11.69 -2.75
N ARG A 96 -0.70 -11.12 -3.85
CA ARG A 96 0.71 -11.09 -4.23
C ARG A 96 1.40 -9.75 -3.98
N CYS A 97 0.67 -8.80 -3.38
CA CYS A 97 1.28 -7.52 -3.03
C CYS A 97 2.27 -7.71 -1.89
N PRO A 98 3.51 -7.25 -2.04
CA PRO A 98 4.52 -7.42 -1.01
C PRO A 98 4.17 -6.70 0.29
N ALA A 99 4.25 -7.43 1.40
CA ALA A 99 4.14 -6.90 2.75
C ALA A 99 4.82 -7.92 3.67
N LYS A 100 6.14 -8.02 3.58
CA LYS A 100 6.94 -9.11 4.14
C LYS A 100 6.71 -9.35 5.63
N PHE A 101 6.52 -8.28 6.39
CA PHE A 101 6.35 -8.34 7.85
C PHE A 101 4.99 -7.80 8.29
N GLY A 102 4.01 -7.87 7.42
CA GLY A 102 2.68 -7.36 7.69
C GLY A 102 1.62 -7.92 6.77
N GLY A 103 0.82 -7.05 6.18
CA GLY A 103 -0.25 -7.45 5.28
C GLY A 103 -0.78 -6.27 4.47
N VAL A 104 -1.82 -6.55 3.71
CA VAL A 104 -2.45 -5.53 2.88
C VAL A 104 -3.94 -5.49 3.14
N GLU A 105 -4.53 -4.33 2.86
CA GLU A 105 -5.97 -4.11 2.93
C GLU A 105 -6.45 -3.65 1.58
N VAL A 106 -7.55 -4.22 1.08
CA VAL A 106 -8.14 -3.83 -0.20
C VAL A 106 -9.39 -3.00 0.06
N ARG A 107 -9.46 -1.82 -0.53
CA ARG A 107 -10.63 -0.94 -0.45
C ARG A 107 -11.11 -0.58 -1.84
N PRO A 108 -12.36 -0.89 -2.20
CA PRO A 108 -12.94 -0.35 -3.42
C PRO A 108 -12.94 1.18 -3.37
N ILE A 109 -12.58 1.80 -4.48
CA ILE A 109 -12.64 3.26 -4.58
C ILE A 109 -14.09 3.67 -4.71
N MET A 110 -14.50 4.63 -3.88
CA MET A 110 -15.83 5.20 -3.98
C MET A 110 -15.94 5.96 -5.30
N PRO A 111 -16.97 5.67 -6.12
CA PRO A 111 -17.18 6.46 -7.32
C PRO A 111 -17.29 7.93 -6.92
N THR A 112 -16.54 8.77 -7.60
CA THR A 112 -16.65 10.21 -7.37
C THR A 112 -18.08 10.64 -7.72
N PRO A 113 -18.81 11.25 -6.78
CA PRO A 113 -20.09 11.83 -7.13
C PRO A 113 -19.89 12.75 -8.33
N VAL A 114 -20.79 12.65 -9.30
CA VAL A 114 -20.73 13.53 -10.44
C VAL A 114 -20.54 14.94 -9.90
N ALA A 115 -19.44 15.57 -10.29
CA ALA A 115 -19.13 16.89 -9.82
C ALA A 115 -20.34 17.77 -10.06
N ALA A 116 -20.88 18.20 -8.98
CA ALA A 116 -21.99 19.10 -9.05
C ALA A 116 -21.52 20.39 -9.73
#